data_99be6ac1cd62529d228915e21f00bb4c
#
_entry.id   99be6ac1cd62529d228915e21f00bb4c
#
_cell.length_a   1.000
_cell.length_b   1.000
_cell.length_c   1.000
_cell.angle_alpha   90.00
_cell.angle_beta   90.00
_cell.angle_gamma   90.00
#
_symmetry.space_group_name_H-M   'P 1'
#
loop_
_entity.id
_entity.type
_entity.pdbx_description
1 polymer ?
#
loop_
_entity_poly.entity_id
_entity_poly.type
_entity_poly.pdbx_seq_one_letter_code
_entity_poly.pdbx_strand_id
1 'polypeptide(L)'
;GYVTTRVLAPSQDLKSGILRLVIIPGVVRHVRLTPDSDDYIQLYSSFPAYEGALLDLRDIEQGLENMQRLPGVQADMEIVPGEQPGESDILITRKQDKYWRLGFSLDDSGTRSTGRYLGGITFSLDNPFSLSDLLYVSATHNFPHYGGKGSKNYTAHYSVPFGYWQFSVTASDYDYHQTVAGAVEDYQYSGESQNLG
;
A
#
# COMPACT_ATOMS: atom_id res chain seq x y z
N GLY A 1 18.49 -10.56 4.38
CA GLY A 1 19.36 -11.69 4.70
C GLY A 1 19.00 -12.40 6.01
N TYR A 2 19.61 -13.53 6.28
CA TYR A 2 19.30 -14.43 7.40
C TYR A 2 20.00 -13.97 8.69
N VAL A 3 19.44 -13.03 9.39
CA VAL A 3 20.10 -12.34 10.53
C VAL A 3 20.24 -13.18 11.79
N THR A 4 19.42 -14.21 11.98
CA THR A 4 19.45 -15.08 13.18
C THR A 4 20.12 -16.43 12.92
N THR A 5 20.52 -16.72 11.68
CA THR A 5 21.27 -17.94 11.35
C THR A 5 22.68 -17.90 11.95
N ARG A 6 23.09 -18.96 12.62
CA ARG A 6 24.41 -19.09 13.26
C ARG A 6 25.20 -20.23 12.66
N VAL A 7 26.49 -20.02 12.54
CA VAL A 7 27.45 -21.05 12.14
C VAL A 7 28.35 -21.36 13.35
N LEU A 8 28.34 -22.61 13.78
CA LEU A 8 29.13 -23.08 14.92
C LEU A 8 30.23 -24.03 14.44
N ALA A 9 31.40 -23.90 15.01
CA ALA A 9 32.46 -24.88 14.90
C ALA A 9 32.50 -25.68 16.22
N PRO A 10 31.93 -26.89 16.27
CA PRO A 10 31.99 -27.69 17.49
C PRO A 10 33.44 -28.11 17.79
N SER A 11 33.70 -28.44 19.06
CA SER A 11 35.02 -28.95 19.44
C SER A 11 35.35 -30.20 18.63
N GLN A 12 36.45 -30.19 17.91
CA GLN A 12 36.83 -31.25 16.97
C GLN A 12 38.35 -31.38 16.80
N ASP A 13 38.82 -32.57 16.42
CA ASP A 13 40.21 -32.79 16.08
C ASP A 13 40.47 -32.42 14.60
N LEU A 14 41.32 -31.43 14.38
CA LEU A 14 41.68 -30.94 13.05
C LEU A 14 42.87 -31.70 12.41
N LYS A 15 43.42 -32.70 13.07
CA LYS A 15 44.57 -33.49 12.52
C LYS A 15 44.20 -34.22 11.22
N SER A 16 42.91 -34.47 11.00
CA SER A 16 42.38 -35.07 9.76
C SER A 16 42.35 -34.10 8.57
N GLY A 17 42.60 -32.78 8.79
CA GLY A 17 42.47 -31.74 7.78
C GLY A 17 41.00 -31.38 7.43
N ILE A 18 40.01 -31.90 8.17
CA ILE A 18 38.59 -31.66 7.92
C ILE A 18 38.05 -30.75 9.01
N LEU A 19 37.48 -29.59 8.60
CA LEU A 19 36.73 -28.70 9.45
C LEU A 19 35.24 -28.96 9.28
N ARG A 20 34.56 -29.35 10.36
CA ARG A 20 33.08 -29.48 10.40
C ARG A 20 32.44 -28.23 10.95
N LEU A 21 31.49 -27.67 10.22
CA LEU A 21 30.68 -26.54 10.64
C LEU A 21 29.21 -27.00 10.80
N VAL A 22 28.56 -26.54 11.82
CA VAL A 22 27.13 -26.77 12.04
C VAL A 22 26.41 -25.45 11.82
N ILE A 23 25.46 -25.46 10.90
CA ILE A 23 24.59 -24.31 10.64
C ILE A 23 23.30 -24.51 11.43
N ILE A 24 22.97 -23.53 12.27
CA ILE A 24 21.68 -23.45 12.96
C ILE A 24 20.88 -22.37 12.21
N PRO A 25 19.92 -22.76 11.38
CA PRO A 25 19.10 -21.79 10.67
C PRO A 25 18.23 -21.01 11.65
N GLY A 26 18.08 -19.71 11.42
CA GLY A 26 17.09 -18.91 12.11
C GLY A 26 15.72 -19.16 11.49
N VAL A 27 14.72 -19.53 12.29
CA VAL A 27 13.36 -19.76 11.84
C VAL A 27 12.36 -18.86 12.56
N VAL A 28 11.30 -18.50 11.88
CA VAL A 28 10.17 -17.78 12.45
C VAL A 28 9.32 -18.76 13.24
N ARG A 29 9.18 -18.55 14.56
CA ARG A 29 8.28 -19.33 15.40
C ARG A 29 6.86 -18.78 15.33
N HIS A 30 6.70 -17.48 15.63
CA HIS A 30 5.41 -16.80 15.58
C HIS A 30 5.56 -15.37 15.05
N VAL A 31 4.50 -14.90 14.38
CA VAL A 31 4.32 -13.50 14.01
C VAL A 31 3.09 -13.00 14.75
N ARG A 32 3.26 -12.04 15.66
CA ARG A 32 2.18 -11.59 16.57
C ARG A 32 2.17 -10.07 16.69
N LEU A 33 0.96 -9.55 16.94
CA LEU A 33 0.79 -8.17 17.39
C LEU A 33 1.17 -8.04 18.87
N THR A 34 1.79 -6.92 19.23
CA THR A 34 1.98 -6.57 20.64
C THR A 34 0.64 -6.17 21.28
N PRO A 35 0.49 -6.28 22.63
CA PRO A 35 -0.74 -5.86 23.31
C PRO A 35 -1.13 -4.39 23.10
N ASP A 36 -0.16 -3.54 22.76
CA ASP A 36 -0.37 -2.10 22.52
C ASP A 36 -0.79 -1.79 21.07
N SER A 37 -0.96 -2.82 20.24
CA SER A 37 -1.31 -2.68 18.82
C SER A 37 -2.82 -2.64 18.61
N ASP A 38 -3.23 -1.98 17.51
CA ASP A 38 -4.56 -2.17 16.96
C ASP A 38 -4.67 -3.58 16.38
N ASP A 39 -5.76 -4.27 16.69
CA ASP A 39 -6.05 -5.63 16.24
C ASP A 39 -6.84 -5.70 14.91
N TYR A 40 -7.27 -4.54 14.38
CA TYR A 40 -7.99 -4.48 13.11
C TYR A 40 -7.05 -4.63 11.91
N ILE A 41 -6.39 -5.79 11.82
CA ILE A 41 -5.51 -6.17 10.73
C ILE A 41 -5.42 -7.70 10.58
N GLN A 42 -5.32 -8.16 9.34
CA GLN A 42 -4.99 -9.53 8.99
C GLN A 42 -3.52 -9.61 8.57
N LEU A 43 -2.66 -10.15 9.44
CA LEU A 43 -1.21 -10.18 9.18
C LEU A 43 -0.84 -10.98 7.93
N TYR A 44 -1.59 -12.04 7.62
CA TYR A 44 -1.29 -12.92 6.47
C TYR A 44 -1.32 -12.21 5.11
N SER A 45 -2.06 -11.12 4.97
CA SER A 45 -2.11 -10.34 3.72
C SER A 45 -0.89 -9.46 3.55
N SER A 46 -0.47 -8.83 4.64
CA SER A 46 0.61 -7.84 4.64
C SER A 46 1.98 -8.48 4.81
N PHE A 47 2.07 -9.59 5.56
CA PHE A 47 3.33 -10.13 6.04
C PHE A 47 3.73 -11.42 5.29
N PRO A 48 4.81 -11.41 4.50
CA PRO A 48 5.26 -12.61 3.77
C PRO A 48 5.87 -13.68 4.67
N ALA A 49 6.44 -13.31 5.84
CA ALA A 49 6.99 -14.27 6.79
C ALA A 49 5.89 -15.09 7.46
N TYR A 50 6.05 -16.40 7.53
CA TYR A 50 5.12 -17.32 8.16
C TYR A 50 5.82 -18.27 9.13
N GLU A 51 5.08 -18.88 10.03
CA GLU A 51 5.60 -19.81 11.03
C GLU A 51 6.31 -21.01 10.38
N GLY A 52 7.50 -21.32 10.87
CA GLY A 52 8.36 -22.38 10.35
C GLY A 52 9.23 -21.97 9.14
N ALA A 53 9.04 -20.77 8.56
CA ALA A 53 9.91 -20.28 7.50
C ALA A 53 11.30 -19.89 8.04
N LEU A 54 12.30 -19.88 7.17
CA LEU A 54 13.57 -19.23 7.49
C LEU A 54 13.34 -17.75 7.72
N LEU A 55 13.96 -17.22 8.78
CA LEU A 55 13.83 -15.80 9.09
C LEU A 55 14.69 -14.99 8.10
N ASP A 56 14.02 -14.41 7.11
CA ASP A 56 14.63 -13.45 6.17
C ASP A 56 14.18 -12.03 6.52
N LEU A 57 15.14 -11.14 6.70
CA LEU A 57 14.88 -9.74 7.01
C LEU A 57 14.04 -9.05 5.93
N ARG A 58 14.17 -9.49 4.67
CA ARG A 58 13.38 -8.94 3.56
C ARG A 58 11.89 -9.19 3.71
N ASP A 59 11.51 -10.39 4.18
CA ASP A 59 10.10 -10.73 4.41
C ASP A 59 9.49 -9.82 5.48
N ILE A 60 10.30 -9.49 6.48
CA ILE A 60 9.92 -8.65 7.59
C ILE A 60 9.80 -7.17 7.14
N GLU A 61 10.80 -6.66 6.44
CA GLU A 61 10.80 -5.31 5.86
C GLU A 61 9.62 -5.13 4.91
N GLN A 62 9.34 -6.11 4.04
CA GLN A 62 8.19 -6.07 3.15
C GLN A 62 6.86 -6.03 3.91
N GLY A 63 6.73 -6.80 4.99
CA GLY A 63 5.55 -6.77 5.85
C GLY A 63 5.31 -5.39 6.46
N LEU A 64 6.37 -4.76 6.96
CA LEU A 64 6.30 -3.39 7.49
C LEU A 64 5.91 -2.37 6.41
N GLU A 65 6.54 -2.42 5.24
CA GLU A 65 6.22 -1.55 4.11
C GLU A 65 4.75 -1.67 3.71
N ASN A 66 4.23 -2.90 3.64
CA ASN A 66 2.83 -3.15 3.32
C ASN A 66 1.86 -2.50 4.34
N MET A 67 2.23 -2.45 5.62
CA MET A 67 1.43 -1.79 6.64
C MET A 67 1.57 -0.26 6.60
N GLN A 68 2.81 0.23 6.47
CA GLN A 68 3.15 1.66 6.48
C GLN A 68 2.77 2.39 5.19
N ARG A 69 2.36 1.66 4.12
CA ARG A 69 1.85 2.27 2.89
C ARG A 69 0.61 3.14 3.10
N LEU A 70 -0.14 2.88 4.17
CA LEU A 70 -1.32 3.66 4.55
C LEU A 70 -0.91 4.88 5.36
N PRO A 71 -1.30 6.10 4.97
CA PRO A 71 -0.81 7.34 5.56
C PRO A 71 -1.10 7.53 7.06
N GLY A 72 -2.06 6.83 7.61
CA GLY A 72 -2.42 6.93 9.04
C GLY A 72 -1.83 5.82 9.89
N VAL A 73 -1.00 4.94 9.33
CA VAL A 73 -0.47 3.77 10.01
C VAL A 73 0.99 3.97 10.40
N GLN A 74 1.28 3.71 11.67
CA GLN A 74 2.62 3.53 12.19
C GLN A 74 2.80 2.05 12.54
N ALA A 75 3.86 1.44 12.06
CA ALA A 75 4.19 0.06 12.34
C ALA A 75 5.68 -0.06 12.66
N ASP A 76 5.98 -0.80 13.70
CA ASP A 76 7.33 -1.17 14.14
C ASP A 76 7.37 -2.67 14.40
N MET A 77 8.57 -3.23 14.43
CA MET A 77 8.77 -4.63 14.75
C MET A 77 9.98 -4.88 15.63
N GLU A 78 9.88 -5.95 16.41
CA GLU A 78 10.98 -6.47 17.20
C GLU A 78 11.13 -7.98 16.95
N ILE A 79 12.37 -8.44 16.78
CA ILE A 79 12.70 -9.86 16.70
C ILE A 79 13.20 -10.30 18.07
N VAL A 80 12.44 -11.18 18.72
CA VAL A 80 12.81 -11.71 20.04
C VAL A 80 13.16 -13.20 19.94
N PRO A 81 14.07 -13.71 20.78
CA PRO A 81 14.39 -15.14 20.81
C PRO A 81 13.16 -16.00 21.11
N GLY A 82 13.01 -17.11 20.39
CA GLY A 82 12.02 -18.13 20.68
C GLY A 82 12.42 -19.06 21.82
N GLU A 83 11.67 -20.15 22.03
CA GLU A 83 11.92 -21.11 23.11
C GLU A 83 13.09 -22.02 22.80
N GLN A 84 13.31 -22.36 21.52
CA GLN A 84 14.39 -23.25 21.11
C GLN A 84 15.53 -22.48 20.42
N PRO A 85 16.76 -23.02 20.44
CA PRO A 85 17.86 -22.42 19.71
C PRO A 85 17.57 -22.32 18.21
N GLY A 86 17.71 -21.09 17.66
CA GLY A 86 17.42 -20.81 16.24
C GLY A 86 16.00 -20.30 16.01
N GLU A 87 15.08 -20.43 16.94
CA GLU A 87 13.74 -19.84 16.81
C GLU A 87 13.73 -18.36 17.16
N SER A 88 12.84 -17.62 16.50
CA SER A 88 12.59 -16.21 16.79
C SER A 88 11.09 -15.91 16.64
N ASP A 89 10.56 -15.12 17.58
CA ASP A 89 9.23 -14.52 17.45
C ASP A 89 9.37 -13.11 16.86
N ILE A 90 8.45 -12.75 16.00
CA ILE A 90 8.33 -11.41 15.41
C ILE A 90 7.16 -10.71 16.09
N LEU A 91 7.47 -9.68 16.86
CA LEU A 91 6.49 -8.84 17.53
C LEU A 91 6.27 -7.57 16.73
N ILE A 92 5.03 -7.32 16.33
CA ILE A 92 4.64 -6.17 15.51
C ILE A 92 3.84 -5.22 16.38
N THR A 93 4.28 -3.97 16.45
CA THR A 93 3.51 -2.88 17.05
C THR A 93 2.91 -2.06 15.93
N ARG A 94 1.58 -2.02 15.83
CA ARG A 94 0.86 -1.28 14.80
C ARG A 94 -0.16 -0.34 15.45
N LYS A 95 -0.20 0.91 14.97
CA LYS A 95 -1.18 1.92 15.39
C LYS A 95 -1.74 2.61 14.16
N GLN A 96 -3.04 2.82 14.15
CA GLN A 96 -3.74 3.57 13.10
C GLN A 96 -4.62 4.64 13.73
N ASP A 97 -4.26 5.90 13.51
CA ASP A 97 -4.99 7.04 14.10
C ASP A 97 -6.29 7.35 13.35
N LYS A 98 -6.29 7.14 12.04
CA LYS A 98 -7.42 7.51 11.16
C LYS A 98 -7.69 6.42 10.15
N TYR A 99 -8.97 6.10 9.96
CA TYR A 99 -9.45 5.14 8.97
C TYR A 99 -10.07 5.80 7.73
N TRP A 100 -10.19 7.12 7.73
CA TRP A 100 -10.70 7.85 6.59
C TRP A 100 -10.04 9.22 6.45
N ARG A 101 -10.00 9.72 5.23
CA ARG A 101 -9.45 11.02 4.89
C ARG A 101 -10.32 11.71 3.86
N LEU A 102 -10.44 13.03 3.97
CA LEU A 102 -11.10 13.87 3.00
C LEU A 102 -10.09 14.92 2.50
N GLY A 103 -9.89 14.95 1.20
CA GLY A 103 -9.01 15.88 0.53
C GLY A 103 -9.78 16.82 -0.40
N PHE A 104 -9.30 18.06 -0.51
CA PHE A 104 -9.76 19.04 -1.49
C PHE A 104 -8.58 19.51 -2.31
N SER A 105 -8.78 19.69 -3.60
CA SER A 105 -7.78 20.26 -4.51
C SER A 105 -8.39 21.39 -5.32
N LEU A 106 -7.56 22.37 -5.65
CA LEU A 106 -7.87 23.42 -6.62
C LEU A 106 -6.59 23.69 -7.40
N ASP A 107 -6.66 23.53 -8.70
CA ASP A 107 -5.52 23.71 -9.59
C ASP A 107 -5.91 24.36 -10.92
N ASP A 108 -4.94 24.78 -11.72
CA ASP A 108 -5.11 25.41 -13.01
C ASP A 108 -4.61 24.54 -14.18
N SER A 109 -4.59 23.21 -13.99
CA SER A 109 -4.14 22.22 -14.99
C SER A 109 -5.14 21.97 -16.12
N GLY A 110 -6.34 22.52 -16.00
CA GLY A 110 -7.36 22.45 -17.04
C GLY A 110 -7.01 23.27 -18.29
N THR A 111 -7.76 23.06 -19.37
CA THR A 111 -7.57 23.79 -20.63
C THR A 111 -8.48 25.02 -20.72
N ARG A 112 -8.14 26.00 -21.57
CA ARG A 112 -9.01 27.16 -21.81
C ARG A 112 -10.33 26.78 -22.48
N SER A 113 -10.34 25.68 -23.23
CA SER A 113 -11.49 25.20 -23.98
C SER A 113 -12.52 24.47 -23.11
N THR A 114 -12.09 23.76 -22.07
CA THR A 114 -12.95 22.95 -21.19
C THR A 114 -13.05 23.49 -19.76
N GLY A 115 -12.31 24.56 -19.44
CA GLY A 115 -12.24 25.16 -18.09
C GLY A 115 -10.85 25.05 -17.52
N ARG A 116 -10.23 26.21 -17.22
CA ARG A 116 -8.83 26.26 -16.77
C ARG A 116 -8.62 25.75 -15.36
N TYR A 117 -9.52 26.14 -14.46
CA TYR A 117 -9.41 25.76 -13.05
C TYR A 117 -10.22 24.49 -12.78
N LEU A 118 -9.62 23.57 -12.04
CA LEU A 118 -10.23 22.32 -11.62
C LEU A 118 -10.33 22.28 -10.11
N GLY A 119 -11.53 22.01 -9.61
CA GLY A 119 -11.77 21.73 -8.20
C GLY A 119 -12.01 20.25 -7.99
N GLY A 120 -11.36 19.66 -7.00
CA GLY A 120 -11.46 18.24 -6.71
C GLY A 120 -11.79 17.96 -5.26
N ILE A 121 -12.48 16.85 -5.05
CA ILE A 121 -12.71 16.24 -3.74
C ILE A 121 -12.33 14.77 -3.81
N THR A 122 -11.63 14.29 -2.77
CA THR A 122 -11.24 12.89 -2.65
C THR A 122 -11.61 12.38 -1.26
N PHE A 123 -12.34 11.29 -1.21
CA PHE A 123 -12.62 10.54 0.01
C PHE A 123 -11.87 9.22 -0.02
N SER A 124 -11.11 8.93 1.03
CA SER A 124 -10.30 7.73 1.16
C SER A 124 -10.64 6.98 2.43
N LEU A 125 -10.65 5.65 2.33
CA LEU A 125 -10.74 4.71 3.44
C LEU A 125 -9.42 3.92 3.52
N ASP A 126 -8.75 4.04 4.66
CA ASP A 126 -7.50 3.37 4.96
C ASP A 126 -7.80 2.12 5.78
N ASN A 127 -7.50 0.95 5.24
CA ASN A 127 -7.74 -0.37 5.84
C ASN A 127 -9.23 -0.74 6.02
N PRO A 128 -10.12 -0.52 5.03
CA PRO A 128 -11.54 -0.81 5.19
C PRO A 128 -11.87 -2.29 5.47
N PHE A 129 -11.06 -3.23 4.97
CA PHE A 129 -11.27 -4.67 5.12
C PHE A 129 -10.20 -5.36 5.99
N SER A 130 -9.45 -4.61 6.80
CA SER A 130 -8.38 -5.12 7.66
C SER A 130 -7.22 -5.83 6.94
N LEU A 131 -7.04 -5.57 5.64
CA LEU A 131 -6.03 -6.21 4.78
C LEU A 131 -4.84 -5.28 4.45
N SER A 132 -4.66 -4.19 5.20
CA SER A 132 -3.77 -3.06 4.85
C SER A 132 -4.13 -2.46 3.48
N ASP A 133 -5.38 -2.47 3.15
CA ASP A 133 -5.96 -2.08 1.87
C ASP A 133 -6.35 -0.60 1.85
N LEU A 134 -6.46 -0.06 0.65
CA LEU A 134 -6.83 1.33 0.40
C LEU A 134 -7.98 1.38 -0.59
N LEU A 135 -9.03 2.10 -0.22
CA LEU A 135 -10.11 2.47 -1.12
C LEU A 135 -10.18 4.00 -1.20
N TYR A 136 -10.23 4.57 -2.40
CA TYR A 136 -10.60 5.96 -2.53
C TYR A 136 -11.54 6.21 -3.70
N VAL A 137 -12.34 7.26 -3.56
CA VAL A 137 -13.15 7.84 -4.62
C VAL A 137 -12.82 9.31 -4.75
N SER A 138 -12.69 9.79 -5.98
CA SER A 138 -12.44 11.20 -6.26
C SER A 138 -13.39 11.72 -7.34
N ALA A 139 -13.75 13.00 -7.20
CA ALA A 139 -14.49 13.74 -8.19
C ALA A 139 -13.76 15.05 -8.46
N THR A 140 -13.48 15.33 -9.72
CA THR A 140 -12.87 16.59 -10.18
C THR A 140 -13.76 17.24 -11.19
N HIS A 141 -13.95 18.55 -11.08
CA HIS A 141 -14.82 19.34 -11.93
C HIS A 141 -14.19 20.69 -12.24
N ASN A 142 -14.46 21.24 -13.45
CA ASN A 142 -14.01 22.59 -13.75
C ASN A 142 -14.72 23.61 -12.85
N PHE A 143 -13.98 24.62 -12.39
CA PHE A 143 -14.46 25.70 -11.53
C PHE A 143 -13.87 27.05 -11.96
N PRO A 144 -14.68 28.15 -12.04
CA PRO A 144 -16.14 28.15 -11.99
C PRO A 144 -16.77 27.43 -13.18
N HIS A 145 -18.00 26.96 -12.99
CA HIS A 145 -18.74 26.28 -14.06
C HIS A 145 -19.30 27.31 -15.07
N TYR A 146 -18.92 27.14 -16.33
CA TYR A 146 -19.43 27.96 -17.42
C TYR A 146 -20.29 27.10 -18.36
N GLY A 147 -21.52 27.49 -18.63
CA GLY A 147 -22.51 26.67 -19.35
C GLY A 147 -22.10 26.18 -20.74
N GLY A 148 -21.13 26.82 -21.40
CA GLY A 148 -20.66 26.43 -22.75
C GLY A 148 -19.42 25.55 -22.75
N LYS A 149 -18.83 25.24 -21.60
CA LYS A 149 -17.63 24.41 -21.48
C LYS A 149 -17.52 23.76 -20.10
N GLY A 150 -16.96 22.58 -20.06
CA GLY A 150 -16.76 21.86 -18.82
C GLY A 150 -15.97 20.60 -18.99
N SER A 151 -15.42 20.13 -17.88
CA SER A 151 -14.84 18.79 -17.75
C SER A 151 -15.15 18.24 -16.38
N LYS A 152 -15.38 16.96 -16.29
CA LYS A 152 -15.56 16.23 -15.04
C LYS A 152 -14.83 14.90 -15.12
N ASN A 153 -14.30 14.48 -14.01
CA ASN A 153 -13.64 13.19 -13.86
C ASN A 153 -14.03 12.56 -12.54
N TYR A 154 -14.44 11.32 -12.58
CA TYR A 154 -14.70 10.49 -11.42
C TYR A 154 -13.74 9.32 -11.44
N THR A 155 -13.14 9.02 -10.30
CA THR A 155 -12.23 7.87 -10.16
C THR A 155 -12.58 7.11 -8.90
N ALA A 156 -12.60 5.78 -9.01
CA ALA A 156 -12.64 4.87 -7.87
C ALA A 156 -11.44 3.94 -7.96
N HIS A 157 -10.74 3.77 -6.85
CA HIS A 157 -9.54 2.94 -6.78
C HIS A 157 -9.57 2.09 -5.52
N TYR A 158 -9.25 0.82 -5.69
CA TYR A 158 -9.01 -0.11 -4.59
C TYR A 158 -7.67 -0.79 -4.78
N SER A 159 -6.89 -0.92 -3.70
CA SER A 159 -5.64 -1.67 -3.72
C SER A 159 -5.41 -2.41 -2.41
N VAL A 160 -4.85 -3.62 -2.53
CA VAL A 160 -4.56 -4.52 -1.41
C VAL A 160 -3.18 -5.16 -1.60
N PRO A 161 -2.31 -5.18 -0.58
CA PRO A 161 -1.07 -5.92 -0.60
C PRO A 161 -1.33 -7.41 -0.30
N PHE A 162 -0.49 -8.26 -0.87
CA PHE A 162 -0.45 -9.68 -0.52
C PHE A 162 1.00 -10.16 -0.60
N GLY A 163 1.69 -10.22 0.52
CA GLY A 163 3.11 -10.51 0.59
C GLY A 163 3.94 -9.53 -0.25
N TYR A 164 4.60 -10.02 -1.28
CA TYR A 164 5.38 -9.21 -2.23
C TYR A 164 4.57 -8.61 -3.38
N TRP A 165 3.28 -8.93 -3.47
CA TRP A 165 2.40 -8.46 -4.53
C TRP A 165 1.49 -7.35 -4.03
N GLN A 166 1.16 -6.45 -4.95
CA GLN A 166 0.10 -5.48 -4.74
C GLN A 166 -0.91 -5.63 -5.87
N PHE A 167 -2.15 -5.90 -5.52
CA PHE A 167 -3.26 -5.93 -6.47
C PHE A 167 -4.01 -4.62 -6.40
N SER A 168 -4.40 -4.09 -7.55
CA SER A 168 -5.20 -2.87 -7.62
C SER A 168 -6.19 -2.91 -8.76
N VAL A 169 -7.31 -2.23 -8.57
CA VAL A 169 -8.32 -1.97 -9.60
C VAL A 169 -8.63 -0.48 -9.57
N THR A 170 -8.65 0.12 -10.75
CA THR A 170 -9.01 1.53 -10.92
C THR A 170 -10.09 1.64 -11.99
N ALA A 171 -11.20 2.29 -11.65
CA ALA A 171 -12.23 2.67 -12.60
C ALA A 171 -12.26 4.19 -12.70
N SER A 172 -12.30 4.75 -13.90
CA SER A 172 -12.43 6.17 -14.12
C SER A 172 -13.41 6.47 -15.25
N ASP A 173 -14.17 7.56 -15.06
CA ASP A 173 -15.10 8.11 -16.02
C ASP A 173 -14.77 9.59 -16.22
N TYR A 174 -14.43 9.96 -17.46
CA TYR A 174 -14.06 11.32 -17.83
C TYR A 174 -14.95 11.81 -18.95
N ASP A 175 -15.47 13.01 -18.77
CA ASP A 175 -16.36 13.64 -19.74
C ASP A 175 -16.01 15.12 -19.87
N TYR A 176 -16.10 15.61 -21.10
CA TYR A 176 -15.88 17.02 -21.39
C TYR A 176 -16.82 17.54 -22.46
N HIS A 177 -17.10 18.83 -22.39
CA HIS A 177 -17.80 19.55 -23.42
C HIS A 177 -17.21 20.94 -23.62
N GLN A 178 -17.27 21.42 -24.84
CA GLN A 178 -16.85 22.76 -25.22
C GLN A 178 -17.71 23.32 -26.35
N THR A 179 -17.93 24.59 -26.30
CA THR A 179 -18.57 25.33 -27.39
C THR A 179 -17.52 26.13 -28.14
N VAL A 180 -17.45 25.95 -29.44
CA VAL A 180 -16.58 26.72 -30.34
C VAL A 180 -17.43 27.62 -31.20
N ALA A 181 -17.21 28.93 -31.10
CA ALA A 181 -17.90 29.90 -31.92
C ALA A 181 -17.54 29.74 -33.41
N GLY A 182 -18.51 29.46 -34.24
CA GLY A 182 -18.38 29.42 -35.68
C GLY A 182 -18.77 30.76 -36.28
N ALA A 183 -18.57 30.93 -37.60
CA ALA A 183 -18.89 32.16 -38.32
C ALA A 183 -20.40 32.38 -38.47
N VAL A 184 -21.21 31.33 -38.36
CA VAL A 184 -22.67 31.36 -38.56
C VAL A 184 -23.41 30.77 -37.36
N GLU A 185 -22.87 29.68 -36.78
CA GLU A 185 -23.44 28.94 -35.67
C GLU A 185 -22.33 28.51 -34.72
N ASP A 186 -22.72 28.34 -33.42
CA ASP A 186 -21.83 27.76 -32.42
C ASP A 186 -21.83 26.23 -32.53
N TYR A 187 -20.63 25.64 -32.50
CA TYR A 187 -20.47 24.20 -32.53
C TYR A 187 -20.19 23.66 -31.14
N GLN A 188 -20.94 22.66 -30.74
CA GLN A 188 -20.71 21.94 -29.47
C GLN A 188 -19.93 20.65 -29.73
N TYR A 189 -18.83 20.49 -29.01
CA TYR A 189 -18.03 19.27 -28.98
C TYR A 189 -18.07 18.65 -27.58
N SER A 190 -18.30 17.36 -27.54
CA SER A 190 -18.25 16.59 -26.30
C SER A 190 -17.52 15.27 -26.52
N GLY A 191 -16.93 14.74 -25.49
CA GLY A 191 -16.30 13.44 -25.50
C GLY A 191 -16.40 12.81 -24.13
N GLU A 192 -16.49 11.49 -24.12
CA GLU A 192 -16.55 10.64 -22.93
C GLU A 192 -15.48 9.55 -23.05
N SER A 193 -14.86 9.20 -21.93
CA SER A 193 -13.90 8.11 -21.85
C SER A 193 -14.07 7.35 -20.54
N GLN A 194 -14.23 6.05 -20.66
CA GLN A 194 -14.29 5.15 -19.50
C GLN A 194 -13.08 4.22 -19.51
N ASN A 195 -12.45 4.08 -18.37
CA ASN A 195 -11.27 3.25 -18.19
C ASN A 195 -11.46 2.30 -17.02
N LEU A 196 -11.03 1.06 -17.23
CA LEU A 196 -10.90 0.06 -16.17
C LEU A 196 -9.51 -0.58 -16.30
N GLY A 197 -8.71 -0.51 -15.24
CA GLY A 197 -7.35 -1.03 -15.22
C GLY A 197 -6.99 -1.69 -13.89
#